data_fc30f50bec914caab54d45c0aefeff10
#
_entry.id   fc30f50bec914caab54d45c0aefeff10
#
_cell.length_a   1.000
_cell.length_b   1.000
_cell.length_c   1.000
_cell.angle_alpha   90.00
_cell.angle_beta   90.00
_cell.angle_gamma   90.00
#
_symmetry.space_group_name_H-M   'P 1'
#
loop_
_entity.id
_entity.type
_entity.pdbx_description
1 polymer ?
#
loop_
_entity_poly.entity_id
_entity_poly.type
_entity_poly.pdbx_seq_one_letter_code
_entity_poly.pdbx_strand_id
1 'polypeptide(L)'
;MQKMILENLLTPKKYNHKIRIGPKSDGGYVVSKNHLGKRLISLGCENATKFEEEYLSINQEAEVVIYDGTSSCDLASKDSRVSFHNKNVYSLSELTIDKPCMMQIDIEGSELFLLNEQLDQLKNVEQLVMEIHFHKEKYPAFPVHGSFQEWVNLFKLLNGMFSLIHIHVNDNGIVQKRPKFFGMYDLLELTYIKKDDTLEVEDRHFPLENLDYPNAFGMNPSIGWWTKQTKLLMSEK
;
A
#
# COMPACT_ATOMS: atom_id res chain seq x y z
N MET A 1 19.08 -10.82 11.67
CA MET A 1 18.61 -9.80 12.63
C MET A 1 17.77 -8.71 11.95
N GLN A 2 18.27 -7.98 10.93
CA GLN A 2 17.51 -6.90 10.26
C GLN A 2 16.19 -7.37 9.64
N LYS A 3 16.20 -8.48 8.89
CA LYS A 3 15.00 -9.12 8.34
C LYS A 3 13.93 -9.35 9.42
N MET A 4 14.32 -9.95 10.54
CA MET A 4 13.41 -10.26 11.67
C MET A 4 12.79 -9.00 12.29
N ILE A 5 13.51 -7.88 12.32
CA ILE A 5 12.96 -6.60 12.81
C ILE A 5 11.85 -6.11 11.89
N LEU A 6 12.09 -6.05 10.56
CA LEU A 6 11.06 -5.66 9.60
C LEU A 6 9.88 -6.62 9.62
N GLU A 7 10.16 -7.93 9.70
CA GLU A 7 9.12 -8.94 9.84
C GLU A 7 8.17 -8.66 10.99
N ASN A 8 8.68 -8.35 12.15
CA ASN A 8 7.86 -8.05 13.32
C ASN A 8 7.04 -6.76 13.14
N LEU A 9 7.61 -5.75 12.47
CA LEU A 9 6.92 -4.48 12.20
C LEU A 9 5.82 -4.61 11.13
N LEU A 10 5.99 -5.54 10.19
CA LEU A 10 5.07 -5.80 9.09
C LEU A 10 4.18 -7.01 9.33
N THR A 11 4.05 -7.48 10.58
CA THR A 11 3.13 -8.58 10.92
C THR A 11 1.68 -8.09 10.92
N PRO A 12 0.82 -8.58 10.03
CA PRO A 12 -0.56 -8.11 9.95
C PRO A 12 -1.39 -8.49 11.17
N LYS A 13 -2.44 -7.73 11.40
CA LYS A 13 -3.50 -8.01 12.37
C LYS A 13 -4.66 -8.75 11.70
N LYS A 14 -5.34 -9.61 12.45
CA LYS A 14 -6.51 -10.36 11.99
C LYS A 14 -7.68 -9.41 11.78
N TYR A 15 -8.15 -9.35 10.53
CA TYR A 15 -9.27 -8.49 10.16
C TYR A 15 -10.15 -9.21 9.12
N ASN A 16 -11.45 -9.32 9.39
CA ASN A 16 -12.35 -10.19 8.63
C ASN A 16 -13.13 -9.48 7.50
N HIS A 17 -13.17 -8.15 7.51
CA HIS A 17 -13.95 -7.36 6.55
C HIS A 17 -13.06 -6.82 5.41
N LYS A 18 -12.25 -7.71 4.82
CA LYS A 18 -11.41 -7.40 3.67
C LYS A 18 -12.17 -7.64 2.37
N ILE A 19 -11.94 -6.78 1.40
CA ILE A 19 -12.36 -6.94 0.01
C ILE A 19 -11.16 -6.58 -0.89
N ARG A 20 -11.18 -7.06 -2.12
CA ARG A 20 -10.26 -6.55 -3.14
C ARG A 20 -11.00 -5.49 -3.96
N ILE A 21 -10.31 -4.39 -4.26
CA ILE A 21 -10.72 -3.34 -5.18
C ILE A 21 -9.67 -3.26 -6.28
N GLY A 22 -10.10 -3.05 -7.52
CA GLY A 22 -9.24 -2.98 -8.69
C GLY A 22 -9.06 -4.34 -9.38
N PRO A 23 -8.15 -4.43 -10.35
CA PRO A 23 -7.96 -5.62 -11.16
C PRO A 23 -7.45 -6.81 -10.33
N LYS A 24 -7.68 -8.03 -10.85
CA LYS A 24 -7.08 -9.27 -10.32
C LYS A 24 -5.66 -9.45 -10.85
N SER A 25 -4.88 -8.38 -10.82
CA SER A 25 -3.50 -8.25 -11.28
C SER A 25 -2.92 -7.00 -10.63
N ASP A 26 -1.87 -6.44 -11.17
CA ASP A 26 -1.27 -5.18 -10.75
C ASP A 26 -2.28 -4.02 -10.69
N GLY A 27 -2.13 -3.12 -9.75
CA GLY A 27 -3.04 -1.99 -9.51
C GLY A 27 -4.35 -2.35 -8.78
N GLY A 28 -4.51 -3.59 -8.29
CA GLY A 28 -5.61 -3.97 -7.43
C GLY A 28 -5.13 -4.28 -6.01
N TYR A 29 -5.84 -3.79 -5.00
CA TYR A 29 -5.42 -3.87 -3.61
C TYR A 29 -6.48 -4.50 -2.70
N VAL A 30 -6.03 -5.21 -1.67
CA VAL A 30 -6.91 -5.72 -0.61
C VAL A 30 -7.12 -4.63 0.43
N VAL A 31 -8.37 -4.27 0.66
CA VAL A 31 -8.76 -3.15 1.52
C VAL A 31 -9.78 -3.56 2.57
N SER A 32 -9.95 -2.74 3.61
CA SER A 32 -11.05 -2.84 4.55
C SER A 32 -12.32 -2.25 3.95
N LYS A 33 -13.39 -3.04 3.88
CA LYS A 33 -14.71 -2.57 3.44
C LYS A 33 -15.28 -1.49 4.38
N ASN A 34 -14.94 -1.55 5.66
CA ASN A 34 -15.52 -0.67 6.69
C ASN A 34 -14.81 0.69 6.80
N HIS A 35 -13.66 0.88 6.14
CA HIS A 35 -12.84 2.07 6.23
C HIS A 35 -12.63 2.76 4.86
N LEU A 36 -13.57 2.63 3.94
CA LEU A 36 -13.46 3.26 2.61
C LEU A 36 -13.55 4.79 2.69
N GLY A 37 -14.30 5.32 3.66
CA GLY A 37 -14.54 6.76 3.74
C GLY A 37 -15.39 7.29 2.58
N LYS A 38 -15.59 8.61 2.54
CA LYS A 38 -16.30 9.30 1.46
C LYS A 38 -15.37 10.05 0.51
N ARG A 39 -14.06 9.90 0.69
CA ARG A 39 -13.03 10.45 -0.19
C ARG A 39 -11.91 9.43 -0.36
N LEU A 40 -11.47 9.24 -1.59
CA LEU A 40 -10.21 8.59 -1.93
C LEU A 40 -9.21 9.66 -2.39
N ILE A 41 -8.03 9.67 -1.81
CA ILE A 41 -6.86 10.38 -2.32
C ILE A 41 -5.93 9.33 -2.92
N SER A 42 -5.71 9.41 -4.23
CA SER A 42 -4.88 8.47 -4.98
C SER A 42 -3.62 9.18 -5.47
N LEU A 43 -2.47 8.67 -5.10
CA LEU A 43 -1.16 9.15 -5.51
C LEU A 43 -0.49 8.11 -6.42
N GLY A 44 -0.35 8.45 -7.70
CA GLY A 44 0.09 7.55 -8.77
C GLY A 44 -1.05 6.69 -9.34
N CYS A 45 -1.35 6.85 -10.61
CA CYS A 45 -2.38 6.05 -11.29
C CYS A 45 -1.92 5.47 -12.64
N GLU A 46 -0.81 5.93 -13.21
CA GLU A 46 -0.22 5.47 -14.48
C GLU A 46 -1.22 5.26 -15.65
N ASN A 47 -2.29 6.04 -15.73
CA ASN A 47 -3.45 5.86 -16.63
C ASN A 47 -4.29 4.61 -16.32
N ALA A 48 -4.07 3.91 -15.23
CA ALA A 48 -4.76 2.67 -14.85
C ALA A 48 -5.73 2.92 -13.70
N THR A 49 -6.90 3.49 -13.98
CA THR A 49 -7.87 3.96 -12.98
C THR A 49 -8.91 2.91 -12.54
N LYS A 50 -8.63 1.63 -12.72
CA LYS A 50 -9.56 0.55 -12.34
C LYS A 50 -9.86 0.51 -10.84
N PHE A 51 -8.88 0.83 -10.02
CA PHE A 51 -9.04 0.90 -8.57
C PHE A 51 -10.00 2.02 -8.18
N GLU A 52 -9.83 3.20 -8.72
CA GLU A 52 -10.67 4.38 -8.48
C GLU A 52 -12.09 4.17 -9.03
N GLU A 53 -12.22 3.58 -10.22
CA GLU A 53 -13.50 3.24 -10.84
C GLU A 53 -14.30 2.28 -9.94
N GLU A 54 -13.68 1.22 -9.45
CA GLU A 54 -14.34 0.24 -8.59
C GLU A 54 -14.64 0.83 -7.21
N TYR A 55 -13.74 1.64 -6.63
CA TYR A 55 -13.99 2.38 -5.40
C TYR A 55 -15.26 3.24 -5.52
N LEU A 56 -15.43 4.00 -6.61
CA LEU A 56 -16.61 4.82 -6.87
C LEU A 56 -17.87 3.99 -7.11
N SER A 57 -17.74 2.79 -7.66
CA SER A 57 -18.87 1.88 -7.88
C SER A 57 -19.46 1.32 -6.59
N ILE A 58 -18.59 1.03 -5.61
CA ILE A 58 -18.99 0.50 -4.29
C ILE A 58 -19.40 1.64 -3.34
N ASN A 59 -18.90 2.84 -3.55
CA ASN A 59 -19.13 4.00 -2.70
C ASN A 59 -19.67 5.18 -3.52
N GLN A 60 -20.96 5.12 -3.83
CA GLN A 60 -21.59 6.04 -4.78
C GLN A 60 -21.59 7.52 -4.36
N GLU A 61 -21.51 7.80 -3.07
CA GLU A 61 -21.43 9.17 -2.53
C GLU A 61 -19.99 9.69 -2.38
N ALA A 62 -18.99 8.88 -2.75
CA ALA A 62 -17.59 9.25 -2.59
C ALA A 62 -17.10 10.16 -3.71
N GLU A 63 -16.04 10.88 -3.42
CA GLU A 63 -15.23 11.61 -4.37
C GLU A 63 -13.81 11.01 -4.45
N VAL A 64 -13.15 11.21 -5.57
CA VAL A 64 -11.78 10.78 -5.80
C VAL A 64 -10.93 11.97 -6.22
N VAL A 65 -9.78 12.10 -5.58
CA VAL A 65 -8.76 13.11 -5.93
C VAL A 65 -7.49 12.37 -6.32
N ILE A 66 -7.10 12.47 -7.59
CA ILE A 66 -5.93 11.79 -8.15
C ILE A 66 -4.81 12.78 -8.37
N TYR A 67 -3.60 12.42 -7.97
CA TYR A 67 -2.36 13.15 -8.25
C TYR A 67 -1.39 12.23 -9.00
N ASP A 68 -0.99 12.63 -10.19
CA ASP A 68 0.03 11.95 -10.99
C ASP A 68 0.68 12.95 -11.94
N GLY A 69 1.99 13.14 -11.79
CA GLY A 69 2.76 14.08 -12.61
C GLY A 69 3.32 13.47 -13.90
N THR A 70 3.12 12.18 -14.11
CA THR A 70 3.72 11.42 -15.22
C THR A 70 2.71 10.94 -16.24
N SER A 71 1.44 10.91 -15.88
CA SER A 71 0.36 10.35 -16.68
C SER A 71 -0.79 11.34 -16.93
N SER A 72 -1.80 10.90 -17.65
CA SER A 72 -3.10 11.57 -17.81
C SER A 72 -4.18 10.73 -17.11
N CYS A 73 -5.36 11.29 -16.91
CA CYS A 73 -6.47 10.59 -16.28
C CYS A 73 -7.78 10.83 -17.04
N ASP A 74 -8.17 9.85 -17.84
CA ASP A 74 -9.44 9.91 -18.59
C ASP A 74 -10.66 9.83 -17.68
N LEU A 75 -10.56 9.22 -16.50
CA LEU A 75 -11.66 9.06 -15.56
C LEU A 75 -12.21 10.41 -15.10
N ALA A 76 -11.35 11.41 -14.89
CA ALA A 76 -11.77 12.76 -14.48
C ALA A 76 -12.65 13.46 -15.54
N SER A 77 -12.54 13.08 -16.81
CA SER A 77 -13.42 13.59 -17.88
C SER A 77 -14.75 12.86 -17.96
N LYS A 78 -14.87 11.66 -17.36
CA LYS A 78 -16.02 10.76 -17.45
C LYS A 78 -16.89 10.77 -16.20
N ASP A 79 -16.35 11.07 -15.03
CA ASP A 79 -17.04 11.06 -13.75
C ASP A 79 -16.80 12.37 -12.99
N SER A 80 -17.85 13.15 -12.77
CA SER A 80 -17.79 14.46 -12.10
C SER A 80 -17.35 14.38 -10.62
N ARG A 81 -17.31 13.18 -10.03
CA ARG A 81 -16.80 12.95 -8.67
C ARG A 81 -15.28 12.85 -8.61
N VAL A 82 -14.61 12.84 -9.77
CA VAL A 82 -13.16 12.68 -9.89
C VAL A 82 -12.53 14.02 -10.23
N SER A 83 -11.51 14.39 -9.47
CA SER A 83 -10.60 15.48 -9.80
C SER A 83 -9.19 14.93 -10.03
N PHE A 84 -8.53 15.41 -11.08
CA PHE A 84 -7.19 15.01 -11.45
C PHE A 84 -6.24 16.21 -11.42
N HIS A 85 -5.10 16.03 -10.75
CA HIS A 85 -4.03 17.00 -10.67
C HIS A 85 -2.78 16.42 -11.33
N ASN A 86 -2.42 16.92 -12.51
CA ASN A 86 -1.19 16.51 -13.20
C ASN A 86 0.03 17.13 -12.51
N LYS A 87 0.39 16.59 -11.35
CA LYS A 87 1.57 16.99 -10.59
C LYS A 87 2.05 15.87 -9.67
N ASN A 88 3.34 15.81 -9.42
CA ASN A 88 3.90 14.98 -8.36
C ASN A 88 3.65 15.65 -7.01
N VAL A 89 3.39 14.82 -5.99
CA VAL A 89 3.25 15.25 -4.59
C VAL A 89 4.54 14.89 -3.86
N TYR A 90 5.16 15.89 -3.28
CA TYR A 90 6.44 15.75 -2.57
C TYR A 90 6.30 15.88 -1.06
N SER A 91 5.17 16.38 -0.59
CA SER A 91 4.87 16.54 0.83
C SER A 91 3.39 16.32 1.09
N LEU A 92 3.05 15.69 2.21
CA LEU A 92 1.65 15.54 2.66
C LEU A 92 0.97 16.89 2.86
N SER A 93 1.71 17.96 3.11
CA SER A 93 1.17 19.33 3.24
C SER A 93 0.59 19.90 1.95
N GLU A 94 0.90 19.30 0.81
CA GLU A 94 0.31 19.67 -0.48
C GLU A 94 -1.10 19.11 -0.69
N LEU A 95 -1.52 18.17 0.18
CA LEU A 95 -2.80 17.49 0.10
C LEU A 95 -3.82 18.13 1.03
N THR A 96 -5.06 18.14 0.60
CA THR A 96 -6.19 18.54 1.47
C THR A 96 -6.76 17.29 2.15
N ILE A 97 -6.34 17.04 3.39
CA ILE A 97 -6.79 15.91 4.23
C ILE A 97 -7.65 16.45 5.39
N ASP A 98 -8.71 17.13 5.05
CA ASP A 98 -9.58 17.86 6.00
C ASP A 98 -10.75 17.05 6.55
N LYS A 99 -11.04 15.89 5.95
CA LYS A 99 -12.13 14.98 6.35
C LYS A 99 -11.69 13.51 6.27
N PRO A 100 -12.43 12.58 6.92
CA PRO A 100 -12.13 11.16 6.86
C PRO A 100 -12.01 10.64 5.43
N CYS A 101 -10.90 10.00 5.11
CA CYS A 101 -10.60 9.52 3.77
C CYS A 101 -9.84 8.20 3.77
N MET A 102 -9.87 7.53 2.64
CA MET A 102 -8.91 6.50 2.27
C MET A 102 -7.80 7.16 1.45
N MET A 103 -6.56 6.73 1.63
CA MET A 103 -5.42 7.17 0.83
C MET A 103 -4.74 5.96 0.20
N GLN A 104 -4.51 6.02 -1.10
CA GLN A 104 -3.71 5.07 -1.86
C GLN A 104 -2.42 5.77 -2.29
N ILE A 105 -1.28 5.10 -2.15
CA ILE A 105 0.06 5.61 -2.48
C ILE A 105 0.79 4.54 -3.28
N ASP A 106 1.13 4.88 -4.52
CA ASP A 106 1.97 4.08 -5.41
C ASP A 106 2.74 5.05 -6.33
N ILE A 107 3.90 5.47 -5.87
CA ILE A 107 4.69 6.57 -6.45
C ILE A 107 6.14 6.17 -6.75
N GLU A 108 6.32 4.91 -7.10
CA GLU A 108 7.53 4.36 -7.71
C GLU A 108 8.82 4.65 -6.94
N GLY A 109 8.80 4.43 -5.61
CA GLY A 109 9.97 4.55 -4.73
C GLY A 109 10.12 5.91 -4.03
N SER A 110 9.10 6.76 -4.08
CA SER A 110 9.08 8.03 -3.34
C SER A 110 8.30 7.95 -2.02
N GLU A 111 7.76 6.77 -1.67
CA GLU A 111 6.88 6.54 -0.52
C GLU A 111 7.57 6.92 0.80
N LEU A 112 8.83 6.49 0.98
CA LEU A 112 9.59 6.82 2.18
C LEU A 112 9.80 8.32 2.32
N PHE A 113 10.12 9.01 1.23
CA PHE A 113 10.33 10.46 1.24
C PHE A 113 9.04 11.20 1.61
N LEU A 114 7.93 10.84 0.97
CA LEU A 114 6.61 11.44 1.22
C LEU A 114 6.15 11.24 2.66
N LEU A 115 6.37 10.04 3.23
CA LEU A 115 5.86 9.66 4.54
C LEU A 115 6.82 9.93 5.70
N ASN A 116 8.11 10.23 5.44
CA ASN A 116 9.09 10.41 6.50
C ASN A 116 8.90 11.73 7.29
N GLU A 117 8.15 12.67 6.71
CA GLU A 117 7.85 13.94 7.33
C GLU A 117 6.34 14.13 7.47
N GLN A 118 5.89 14.74 8.57
CA GLN A 118 4.51 15.22 8.77
C GLN A 118 3.42 14.12 8.84
N LEU A 119 3.71 12.95 9.41
CA LEU A 119 2.72 11.87 9.56
C LEU A 119 1.46 12.28 10.34
N ASP A 120 1.53 13.29 11.21
CA ASP A 120 0.34 13.86 11.90
C ASP A 120 -0.69 14.44 10.93
N GLN A 121 -0.35 14.73 9.69
CA GLN A 121 -1.31 15.07 8.65
C GLN A 121 -2.23 13.88 8.26
N LEU A 122 -1.78 12.64 8.50
CA LEU A 122 -2.59 11.45 8.27
C LEU A 122 -3.69 11.22 9.32
N LYS A 123 -3.88 12.13 10.27
CA LYS A 123 -4.89 11.99 11.36
C LYS A 123 -6.31 11.72 10.87
N ASN A 124 -6.67 12.22 9.68
CA ASN A 124 -7.97 12.01 9.05
C ASN A 124 -7.98 10.86 8.04
N VAL A 125 -6.85 10.16 7.85
CA VAL A 125 -6.80 8.95 7.03
C VAL A 125 -7.34 7.78 7.85
N GLU A 126 -8.45 7.20 7.40
CA GLU A 126 -9.08 6.03 8.03
C GLU A 126 -8.47 4.73 7.53
N GLN A 127 -8.00 4.73 6.29
CA GLN A 127 -7.34 3.61 5.65
C GLN A 127 -6.23 4.11 4.73
N LEU A 128 -5.03 3.52 4.89
CA LEU A 128 -3.87 3.77 4.06
C LEU A 128 -3.51 2.49 3.32
N VAL A 129 -3.54 2.55 1.99
CA VAL A 129 -3.11 1.49 1.09
C VAL A 129 -1.88 1.97 0.36
N MET A 130 -0.83 1.19 0.35
CA MET A 130 0.39 1.62 -0.32
C MET A 130 1.18 0.46 -0.91
N GLU A 131 1.75 0.71 -2.06
CA GLU A 131 2.84 -0.08 -2.60
C GLU A 131 4.17 0.51 -2.12
N ILE A 132 5.01 -0.34 -1.56
CA ILE A 132 6.32 0.03 -1.05
C ILE A 132 7.39 -0.47 -2.00
N HIS A 133 8.20 0.46 -2.48
CA HIS A 133 9.39 0.19 -3.28
C HIS A 133 10.63 0.39 -2.42
N PHE A 134 11.25 -0.70 -1.95
CA PHE A 134 12.47 -0.59 -1.14
C PHE A 134 13.68 -0.15 -1.97
N HIS A 135 13.69 -0.45 -3.26
CA HIS A 135 14.72 0.01 -4.20
C HIS A 135 14.09 0.96 -5.20
N LYS A 136 14.78 2.03 -5.48
CA LYS A 136 14.36 3.02 -6.47
C LYS A 136 14.45 2.44 -7.88
N GLU A 137 13.38 2.52 -8.64
CA GLU A 137 13.43 2.40 -10.08
C GLU A 137 13.77 3.74 -10.76
N LYS A 138 14.18 3.64 -11.98
CA LYS A 138 14.48 4.54 -13.11
C LYS A 138 14.31 6.07 -13.01
N TYR A 139 13.70 6.62 -12.00
CA TYR A 139 13.48 8.07 -11.92
C TYR A 139 14.57 8.76 -11.09
N PRO A 140 15.50 9.50 -11.74
CA PRO A 140 16.65 10.10 -11.09
C PRO A 140 16.31 11.29 -10.17
N ALA A 141 15.05 11.69 -10.07
CA ALA A 141 14.65 12.90 -9.37
C ALA A 141 14.78 12.80 -7.83
N PHE A 142 14.85 11.59 -7.25
CA PHE A 142 14.94 11.41 -5.81
C PHE A 142 16.21 10.63 -5.43
N PRO A 143 17.09 11.19 -4.60
CA PRO A 143 18.43 10.67 -4.39
C PRO A 143 18.53 9.50 -3.42
N VAL A 144 17.47 8.96 -2.82
CA VAL A 144 17.65 8.12 -1.63
C VAL A 144 16.86 6.83 -1.66
N HIS A 145 17.59 5.71 -1.78
CA HIS A 145 17.15 4.46 -1.18
C HIS A 145 17.15 4.68 0.33
N GLY A 146 16.01 4.52 0.98
CA GLY A 146 15.97 4.65 2.42
C GLY A 146 16.92 3.66 3.09
N SER A 147 17.65 4.12 4.09
CA SER A 147 18.42 3.22 4.94
C SER A 147 17.48 2.27 5.68
N PHE A 148 18.00 1.14 6.11
CA PHE A 148 17.26 0.21 6.97
C PHE A 148 16.60 0.93 8.16
N GLN A 149 17.30 1.87 8.78
CA GLN A 149 16.82 2.59 9.96
C GLN A 149 15.66 3.54 9.63
N GLU A 150 15.67 4.18 8.46
CA GLU A 150 14.57 5.06 8.03
C GLU A 150 13.30 4.24 7.80
N TRP A 151 13.38 3.11 7.12
CA TRP A 151 12.23 2.20 6.96
C TRP A 151 11.72 1.66 8.30
N VAL A 152 12.62 1.27 9.20
CA VAL A 152 12.23 0.82 10.56
C VAL A 152 11.51 1.95 11.31
N ASN A 153 11.99 3.17 11.22
CA ASN A 153 11.37 4.32 11.87
C ASN A 153 9.99 4.61 11.28
N LEU A 154 9.86 4.62 9.94
CA LEU A 154 8.58 4.81 9.27
C LEU A 154 7.55 3.76 9.72
N PHE A 155 7.88 2.47 9.67
CA PHE A 155 6.94 1.42 10.07
C PHE A 155 6.58 1.47 11.56
N LYS A 156 7.49 1.88 12.43
CA LYS A 156 7.17 2.12 13.84
C LYS A 156 6.16 3.26 14.02
N LEU A 157 6.35 4.36 13.30
CA LEU A 157 5.45 5.50 13.34
C LEU A 157 4.07 5.13 12.77
N LEU A 158 4.03 4.46 11.62
CA LEU A 158 2.78 3.96 11.04
C LEU A 158 2.06 3.01 12.00
N ASN A 159 2.75 2.06 12.62
CA ASN A 159 2.17 1.15 13.60
C ASN A 159 1.71 1.84 14.90
N GLY A 160 2.21 3.04 15.18
CA GLY A 160 1.71 3.90 16.25
C GLY A 160 0.33 4.51 15.94
N MET A 161 0.06 4.80 14.67
CA MET A 161 -1.16 5.48 14.20
C MET A 161 -2.19 4.55 13.60
N PHE A 162 -1.74 3.41 13.05
CA PHE A 162 -2.54 2.47 12.28
C PHE A 162 -2.29 1.03 12.72
N SER A 163 -3.19 0.15 12.32
CA SER A 163 -3.05 -1.30 12.41
C SER A 163 -2.88 -1.87 11.00
N LEU A 164 -1.75 -2.52 10.73
CA LEU A 164 -1.53 -3.26 9.48
C LEU A 164 -2.48 -4.45 9.44
N ILE A 165 -3.37 -4.53 8.46
CA ILE A 165 -4.34 -5.61 8.33
C ILE A 165 -4.06 -6.55 7.16
N HIS A 166 -3.28 -6.10 6.16
CA HIS A 166 -2.94 -6.90 5.00
C HIS A 166 -1.55 -6.59 4.49
N ILE A 167 -0.89 -7.62 3.97
CA ILE A 167 0.38 -7.54 3.26
C ILE A 167 0.34 -8.50 2.08
N HIS A 168 0.73 -8.01 0.91
CA HIS A 168 0.92 -8.78 -0.29
C HIS A 168 2.31 -8.50 -0.88
N VAL A 169 2.96 -9.53 -1.41
CA VAL A 169 4.22 -9.35 -2.15
C VAL A 169 3.86 -9.14 -3.61
N ASN A 170 4.17 -7.98 -4.16
CA ASN A 170 4.04 -7.74 -5.58
C ASN A 170 5.11 -8.54 -6.33
N ASP A 171 4.67 -9.54 -7.12
CA ASP A 171 5.57 -10.48 -7.80
C ASP A 171 6.22 -9.91 -9.07
N ASN A 172 5.86 -8.70 -9.51
CA ASN A 172 6.60 -7.96 -10.53
C ASN A 172 8.07 -7.79 -10.13
N GLY A 173 8.35 -7.52 -8.85
CA GLY A 173 9.71 -7.47 -8.33
C GLY A 173 10.47 -8.79 -8.49
N ILE A 174 9.79 -9.93 -8.38
CA ILE A 174 10.36 -11.27 -8.59
C ILE A 174 10.66 -11.50 -10.06
N VAL A 175 9.71 -11.21 -10.95
CA VAL A 175 9.84 -11.36 -12.40
C VAL A 175 10.99 -10.49 -12.94
N GLN A 176 11.11 -9.27 -12.45
CA GLN A 176 12.18 -8.33 -12.82
C GLN A 176 13.52 -8.65 -12.14
N LYS A 177 13.59 -9.72 -11.32
CA LYS A 177 14.79 -10.14 -10.59
C LYS A 177 15.40 -9.00 -9.74
N ARG A 178 14.54 -8.18 -9.14
CA ARG A 178 14.98 -7.09 -8.28
C ARG A 178 15.75 -7.63 -7.07
N PRO A 179 16.75 -6.93 -6.59
CA PRO A 179 17.50 -7.34 -5.40
C PRO A 179 16.60 -7.34 -4.17
N LYS A 180 16.84 -8.29 -3.26
CA LYS A 180 16.13 -8.29 -1.99
C LYS A 180 16.66 -7.20 -1.05
N PHE A 181 15.77 -6.44 -0.45
CA PHE A 181 16.09 -5.45 0.57
C PHE A 181 16.18 -6.13 1.94
N PHE A 182 17.38 -6.24 2.48
CA PHE A 182 17.67 -6.96 3.75
C PHE A 182 17.06 -8.36 3.86
N GLY A 183 17.00 -9.07 2.74
CA GLY A 183 16.42 -10.41 2.64
C GLY A 183 14.91 -10.44 2.43
N MET A 184 14.29 -9.27 2.22
CA MET A 184 12.88 -9.08 1.92
C MET A 184 12.65 -8.85 0.43
N TYR A 185 11.42 -9.11 -0.04
CA TYR A 185 11.06 -8.75 -1.40
C TYR A 185 11.04 -7.24 -1.56
N ASP A 186 11.35 -6.77 -2.76
CA ASP A 186 11.51 -5.36 -3.05
C ASP A 186 10.17 -4.59 -3.07
N LEU A 187 9.13 -5.23 -3.55
CA LEU A 187 7.80 -4.65 -3.69
C LEU A 187 6.82 -5.29 -2.70
N LEU A 188 6.16 -4.46 -1.91
CA LEU A 188 5.13 -4.89 -0.95
C LEU A 188 3.90 -3.99 -1.05
N GLU A 189 2.73 -4.61 -1.14
CA GLU A 189 1.46 -3.92 -0.97
C GLU A 189 1.01 -4.04 0.50
N LEU A 190 0.76 -2.91 1.14
CA LEU A 190 0.42 -2.82 2.55
C LEU A 190 -0.92 -2.12 2.72
N THR A 191 -1.79 -2.69 3.56
CA THR A 191 -3.05 -2.06 3.95
C THR A 191 -3.10 -1.85 5.44
N TYR A 192 -3.20 -0.59 5.81
CA TYR A 192 -3.37 -0.13 7.18
C TYR A 192 -4.77 0.45 7.37
N ILE A 193 -5.37 0.24 8.54
CA ILE A 193 -6.57 0.95 8.99
C ILE A 193 -6.24 1.77 10.22
N LYS A 194 -7.07 2.74 10.56
CA LYS A 194 -6.97 3.49 11.81
C LYS A 194 -6.68 2.56 12.97
N LYS A 195 -5.84 2.99 13.91
CA LYS A 195 -5.35 2.17 15.01
C LYS A 195 -6.50 1.51 15.78
N ASP A 196 -6.42 0.19 15.88
CA ASP A 196 -7.31 -0.64 16.69
C ASP A 196 -6.45 -1.65 17.48
N ASP A 197 -6.26 -1.37 18.76
CA ASP A 197 -5.44 -2.19 19.64
C ASP A 197 -6.15 -3.48 20.10
N THR A 198 -7.41 -3.67 19.74
CA THR A 198 -8.17 -4.90 20.04
C THR A 198 -7.89 -6.02 19.05
N LEU A 199 -7.29 -5.71 17.90
CA LEU A 199 -7.00 -6.68 16.85
C LEU A 199 -5.84 -7.60 17.26
N GLU A 200 -6.09 -8.90 17.16
CA GLU A 200 -5.07 -9.94 17.33
C GLU A 200 -4.13 -10.03 16.12
N VAL A 201 -3.01 -10.70 16.31
CA VAL A 201 -2.08 -11.00 15.21
C VAL A 201 -2.75 -11.98 14.23
N GLU A 202 -2.56 -11.75 12.93
CA GLU A 202 -3.07 -12.63 11.88
C GLU A 202 -2.41 -14.01 11.96
N ASP A 203 -3.23 -15.05 12.02
CA ASP A 203 -2.80 -16.46 12.10
C ASP A 203 -3.03 -17.23 10.78
N ARG A 204 -3.73 -16.64 9.81
CA ARG A 204 -3.96 -17.23 8.51
C ARG A 204 -2.70 -17.21 7.65
N HIS A 205 -2.63 -18.16 6.73
CA HIS A 205 -1.59 -18.20 5.72
C HIS A 205 -1.88 -17.18 4.62
N PHE A 206 -0.85 -16.47 4.20
CA PHE A 206 -0.89 -15.68 2.98
C PHE A 206 -0.28 -16.49 1.83
N PRO A 207 -0.74 -16.32 0.58
CA PRO A 207 -1.78 -15.39 0.15
C PRO A 207 -3.19 -15.82 0.63
N LEU A 208 -4.09 -14.84 0.79
CA LEU A 208 -5.49 -15.10 1.15
C LEU A 208 -6.28 -15.48 -0.11
N GLU A 209 -6.92 -16.62 -0.08
CA GLU A 209 -7.75 -17.11 -1.19
C GLU A 209 -8.85 -16.08 -1.55
N ASN A 210 -9.05 -15.85 -2.85
CA ASN A 210 -10.01 -14.89 -3.43
C ASN A 210 -9.75 -13.40 -3.12
N LEU A 211 -8.65 -13.07 -2.47
CA LEU A 211 -8.24 -11.69 -2.21
C LEU A 211 -6.89 -11.38 -2.87
N ASP A 212 -5.92 -12.28 -2.72
CA ASP A 212 -4.60 -12.13 -3.29
C ASP A 212 -4.52 -12.77 -4.68
N TYR A 213 -4.09 -11.98 -5.64
CA TYR A 213 -3.86 -12.41 -7.02
C TYR A 213 -2.43 -12.03 -7.43
N PRO A 214 -1.83 -12.74 -8.39
CA PRO A 214 -0.52 -12.38 -8.88
C PRO A 214 -0.57 -11.04 -9.61
N ASN A 215 0.43 -10.20 -9.39
CA ASN A 215 0.58 -8.93 -10.13
C ASN A 215 1.06 -9.21 -11.56
N ALA A 216 2.04 -10.11 -11.71
CA ALA A 216 2.58 -10.48 -13.00
C ALA A 216 1.84 -11.67 -13.64
N PHE A 217 1.61 -11.58 -14.94
CA PHE A 217 0.95 -12.63 -15.71
C PHE A 217 1.71 -13.97 -15.63
N GLY A 218 0.98 -15.06 -15.38
CA GLY A 218 1.55 -16.41 -15.32
C GLY A 218 2.27 -16.77 -14.01
N MET A 219 2.27 -15.88 -13.05
CA MET A 219 2.77 -16.16 -11.71
C MET A 219 1.66 -16.71 -10.81
N ASN A 220 2.03 -17.43 -9.78
CA ASN A 220 1.13 -17.71 -8.68
C ASN A 220 1.14 -16.53 -7.70
N PRO A 221 0.04 -16.24 -6.98
CA PRO A 221 0.06 -15.26 -5.91
C PRO A 221 1.23 -15.58 -4.99
N SER A 222 2.04 -14.60 -4.72
CA SER A 222 3.33 -14.87 -4.11
C SER A 222 3.19 -15.49 -2.75
N ILE A 223 4.02 -16.42 -2.55
CA ILE A 223 4.18 -17.32 -1.44
C ILE A 223 4.17 -16.53 -0.15
N GLY A 224 3.28 -16.95 0.72
CA GLY A 224 3.05 -16.37 2.04
C GLY A 224 4.35 -16.03 2.75
N TRP A 225 4.52 -14.75 2.91
CA TRP A 225 5.63 -14.17 3.61
C TRP A 225 5.57 -14.49 5.11
N TRP A 226 4.36 -14.55 5.66
CA TRP A 226 4.13 -14.60 7.09
C TRP A 226 3.21 -15.75 7.46
N THR A 227 3.79 -16.89 7.74
CA THR A 227 3.04 -17.93 8.40
C THR A 227 3.75 -18.30 9.70
N LYS A 228 2.98 -18.60 10.74
CA LYS A 228 3.52 -19.22 11.96
C LYS A 228 4.42 -20.43 11.64
N GLN A 229 4.06 -21.19 10.58
CA GLN A 229 4.84 -22.34 10.10
C GLN A 229 6.14 -21.94 9.40
N THR A 230 6.18 -20.83 8.67
CA THR A 230 7.44 -20.33 8.08
C THR A 230 8.42 -19.92 9.19
N LYS A 231 7.92 -19.38 10.30
CA LYS A 231 8.75 -19.15 11.50
C LYS A 231 9.30 -20.45 12.11
N LEU A 232 8.51 -21.51 12.17
CA LEU A 232 8.95 -22.82 12.67
C LEU A 232 9.96 -23.49 11.73
N LEU A 233 9.73 -23.48 10.43
CA LEU A 233 10.64 -24.06 9.43
C LEU A 233 11.98 -23.29 9.31
N MET A 234 12.02 -22.01 9.69
CA MET A 234 13.23 -21.20 9.71
C MET A 234 13.98 -21.28 11.06
N SER A 235 13.32 -21.72 12.13
CA SER A 235 13.96 -21.95 13.43
C SER A 235 14.64 -23.32 13.55
N GLU A 236 14.39 -24.23 12.60
CA GLU A 236 14.97 -25.58 12.54
C GLU A 236 16.14 -25.71 11.54
N LYS A 237 16.63 -24.61 10.99
CA LYS A 237 17.84 -24.51 10.17
C LYS A 237 18.81 -23.49 10.77
#